data_8c6d05322f0aacfeadefbdaafd9ea2ba
#
_entry.id   8c6d05322f0aacfeadefbdaafd9ea2ba
#
_cell.length_a   1.000
_cell.length_b   1.000
_cell.length_c   1.000
_cell.angle_alpha   90.00
_cell.angle_beta   90.00
_cell.angle_gamma   90.00
#
_symmetry.space_group_name_H-M   'P 1'
#
loop_
_entity.id
_entity.type
_entity.pdbx_description
1 polymer ?
#
loop_
_entity_poly.entity_id
_entity_poly.type
_entity_poly.pdbx_seq_one_letter_code
_entity_poly.pdbx_strand_id
1 'polypeptide(L)'
;WTAELLEAIAANCTYPLKIIPKKYVTLDLVKIGLKNERHYLSDVPKDYLSKELCIYAYIHHPFRTMEVIPDEFKTPDFYAEIIKHGEFYPKDIPNEYLTEEALIRYVSSNKCYGLDDIPDPWKTNPVVMKTFSDYHIDRYVYPDEEHSERACERAEKIGKRSLEYILSKCEIQ
;
A
#
# COMPACT_ATOMS: atom_id res chain seq x y z
N TRP A 1 -16.10 33.24 -4.56
CA TRP A 1 -15.77 31.88 -4.08
C TRP A 1 -16.92 31.42 -3.20
N THR A 2 -17.81 30.57 -3.74
CA THR A 2 -18.88 29.94 -2.97
C THR A 2 -18.40 28.57 -2.48
N ALA A 3 -19.07 28.00 -1.48
CA ALA A 3 -18.74 26.69 -0.94
C ALA A 3 -18.81 25.60 -2.04
N GLU A 4 -19.87 25.63 -2.85
CA GLU A 4 -20.08 24.68 -3.94
C GLU A 4 -18.98 24.77 -5.00
N LEU A 5 -18.48 25.97 -5.33
CA LEU A 5 -17.39 26.16 -6.26
C LEU A 5 -16.06 25.61 -5.68
N LEU A 6 -15.80 25.87 -4.41
CA LEU A 6 -14.59 25.38 -3.73
C LEU A 6 -14.57 23.84 -3.65
N GLU A 7 -15.68 23.22 -3.31
CA GLU A 7 -15.83 21.78 -3.29
C GLU A 7 -15.69 21.17 -4.69
N ALA A 8 -16.30 21.80 -5.71
CA ALA A 8 -16.18 21.35 -7.10
C ALA A 8 -14.73 21.44 -7.59
N ILE A 9 -14.00 22.49 -7.23
CA ILE A 9 -12.57 22.61 -7.55
C ILE A 9 -11.77 21.55 -6.81
N ALA A 10 -12.02 21.36 -5.50
CA ALA A 10 -11.32 20.36 -4.70
C ALA A 10 -11.55 18.93 -5.23
N ALA A 11 -12.76 18.65 -5.70
CA ALA A 11 -13.13 17.32 -6.20
C ALA A 11 -12.63 17.02 -7.63
N ASN A 12 -12.51 18.01 -8.51
CA ASN A 12 -12.34 17.79 -9.94
C ASN A 12 -11.05 18.35 -10.55
N CYS A 13 -10.37 19.27 -9.87
CA CYS A 13 -9.15 19.89 -10.42
C CYS A 13 -7.89 19.09 -10.06
N THR A 14 -6.89 19.14 -10.93
CA THR A 14 -5.63 18.40 -10.75
C THR A 14 -4.73 19.00 -9.66
N TYR A 15 -4.87 20.24 -9.27
CA TYR A 15 -4.08 20.90 -8.22
C TYR A 15 -4.92 21.96 -7.50
N PRO A 16 -6.02 21.55 -6.81
CA PRO A 16 -6.98 22.50 -6.27
C PRO A 16 -6.36 23.43 -5.21
N LEU A 17 -5.46 22.92 -4.37
CA LEU A 17 -4.81 23.73 -3.33
C LEU A 17 -3.87 24.80 -3.89
N LYS A 18 -3.45 24.68 -5.19
CA LYS A 18 -2.73 25.75 -5.90
C LYS A 18 -3.67 26.80 -6.50
N ILE A 19 -4.92 26.41 -6.78
CA ILE A 19 -5.94 27.26 -7.39
C ILE A 19 -6.75 28.01 -6.32
N ILE A 20 -7.11 27.33 -5.25
CA ILE A 20 -7.89 27.90 -4.15
C ILE A 20 -7.02 28.89 -3.34
N PRO A 21 -7.42 30.14 -3.19
CA PRO A 21 -6.68 31.08 -2.36
C PRO A 21 -6.61 30.58 -0.90
N LYS A 22 -5.42 30.71 -0.26
CA LYS A 22 -5.14 30.15 1.08
C LYS A 22 -6.22 30.47 2.12
N LYS A 23 -6.81 31.66 2.08
CA LYS A 23 -7.88 32.09 3.01
C LYS A 23 -9.17 31.28 2.92
N TYR A 24 -9.37 30.52 1.85
CA TYR A 24 -10.55 29.67 1.64
C TYR A 24 -10.23 28.17 1.77
N VAL A 25 -8.96 27.79 1.98
CA VAL A 25 -8.59 26.41 2.23
C VAL A 25 -9.09 26.01 3.61
N THR A 26 -9.80 24.89 3.68
CA THR A 26 -10.26 24.25 4.92
C THR A 26 -9.79 22.80 4.96
N LEU A 27 -9.79 22.19 6.14
CA LEU A 27 -9.42 20.78 6.29
C LEU A 27 -10.32 19.86 5.46
N ASP A 28 -11.61 20.19 5.34
CA ASP A 28 -12.57 19.41 4.56
C ASP A 28 -12.24 19.47 3.07
N LEU A 29 -11.89 20.66 2.55
CA LEU A 29 -11.43 20.81 1.16
C LEU A 29 -10.13 20.06 0.90
N VAL A 30 -9.21 20.05 1.86
CA VAL A 30 -7.98 19.23 1.78
C VAL A 30 -8.32 17.76 1.70
N LYS A 31 -9.22 17.26 2.55
CA LYS A 31 -9.66 15.85 2.53
C LYS A 31 -10.36 15.48 1.22
N ILE A 32 -11.24 16.35 0.71
CA ILE A 32 -11.89 16.15 -0.59
C ILE A 32 -10.83 16.03 -1.70
N GLY A 33 -9.85 16.94 -1.69
CA GLY A 33 -8.73 16.89 -2.62
C GLY A 33 -7.92 15.60 -2.51
N LEU A 34 -7.53 15.20 -1.31
CA LEU A 34 -6.75 13.98 -1.07
C LEU A 34 -7.50 12.69 -1.41
N LYS A 35 -8.82 12.68 -1.42
CA LYS A 35 -9.62 11.52 -1.86
C LYS A 35 -9.56 11.31 -3.36
N ASN A 36 -9.22 12.32 -4.12
CA ASN A 36 -9.03 12.24 -5.56
C ASN A 36 -7.61 11.76 -5.90
N GLU A 37 -7.48 10.78 -6.79
CA GLU A 37 -6.21 10.18 -7.23
C GLU A 37 -5.18 11.17 -7.80
N ARG A 38 -5.55 12.44 -7.95
CA ARG A 38 -4.73 13.51 -8.56
C ARG A 38 -4.05 14.42 -7.54
N HIS A 39 -4.23 14.18 -6.23
CA HIS A 39 -3.71 15.03 -5.17
C HIS A 39 -2.70 14.28 -4.31
N TYR A 40 -1.60 14.96 -4.03
CA TYR A 40 -0.54 14.44 -3.19
C TYR A 40 -0.49 15.21 -1.88
N LEU A 41 -0.16 14.50 -0.81
CA LEU A 41 0.06 15.11 0.51
C LEU A 41 1.11 16.24 0.46
N SER A 42 2.06 16.18 -0.48
CA SER A 42 3.06 17.24 -0.72
C SER A 42 2.49 18.60 -1.10
N ASP A 43 1.27 18.65 -1.63
CA ASP A 43 0.60 19.91 -2.01
C ASP A 43 -0.18 20.54 -0.84
N VAL A 44 -0.31 19.81 0.27
CA VAL A 44 -1.02 20.26 1.47
C VAL A 44 -0.15 21.27 2.24
N PRO A 45 -0.69 22.45 2.60
CA PRO A 45 0.06 23.39 3.44
C PRO A 45 0.41 22.75 4.80
N LYS A 46 1.64 23.02 5.29
CA LYS A 46 2.17 22.43 6.52
C LYS A 46 1.25 22.64 7.74
N ASP A 47 0.55 23.76 7.79
CA ASP A 47 -0.37 24.10 8.89
C ASP A 47 -1.57 23.13 9.01
N TYR A 48 -1.86 22.36 7.97
CA TYR A 48 -2.90 21.34 7.95
C TYR A 48 -2.38 19.92 8.15
N LEU A 49 -1.06 19.74 8.14
CA LEU A 49 -0.48 18.41 8.35
C LEU A 49 -0.68 17.98 9.80
N SER A 50 -1.29 16.83 9.97
CA SER A 50 -1.42 16.12 11.24
C SER A 50 -1.26 14.63 11.02
N LYS A 51 -1.04 13.87 12.10
CA LYS A 51 -0.98 12.41 12.03
C LYS A 51 -2.25 11.83 11.36
N GLU A 52 -3.42 12.32 11.75
CA GLU A 52 -4.71 11.86 11.23
C GLU A 52 -4.85 12.15 9.73
N LEU A 53 -4.41 13.32 9.27
CA LEU A 53 -4.44 13.66 7.86
C LEU A 53 -3.44 12.82 7.05
N CYS A 54 -2.27 12.53 7.60
CA CYS A 54 -1.26 11.65 6.99
C CYS A 54 -1.78 10.21 6.86
N ILE A 55 -2.44 9.68 7.90
CA ILE A 55 -3.13 8.38 7.86
C ILE A 55 -4.21 8.40 6.77
N TYR A 56 -5.07 9.41 6.76
CA TYR A 56 -6.12 9.57 5.76
C TYR A 56 -5.56 9.58 4.33
N ALA A 57 -4.52 10.35 4.07
CA ALA A 57 -3.87 10.44 2.78
C ALA A 57 -3.26 9.09 2.35
N TYR A 58 -2.60 8.40 3.28
CA TYR A 58 -1.99 7.10 3.00
C TYR A 58 -3.03 6.02 2.68
N ILE A 59 -4.11 5.94 3.44
CA ILE A 59 -5.19 4.95 3.21
C ILE A 59 -5.82 5.12 1.83
N HIS A 60 -6.00 6.36 1.38
CA HIS A 60 -6.59 6.62 0.06
C HIS A 60 -5.58 6.49 -1.08
N HIS A 61 -4.30 6.85 -0.85
CA HIS A 61 -3.24 6.83 -1.86
C HIS A 61 -1.92 6.39 -1.26
N PRO A 62 -1.73 5.09 -0.95
CA PRO A 62 -0.51 4.60 -0.33
C PRO A 62 0.73 4.80 -1.21
N PHE A 63 0.57 4.76 -2.55
CA PHE A 63 1.68 4.89 -3.47
C PHE A 63 2.35 6.26 -3.36
N ARG A 64 3.64 6.27 -2.99
CA ARG A 64 4.49 7.46 -2.75
C ARG A 64 4.06 8.37 -1.61
N THR A 65 2.94 8.12 -0.93
CA THR A 65 2.51 8.96 0.20
C THR A 65 3.47 8.81 1.38
N MET A 66 4.00 7.60 1.64
CA MET A 66 4.94 7.37 2.73
C MET A 66 6.22 8.23 2.63
N GLU A 67 6.69 8.50 1.40
CA GLU A 67 7.90 9.30 1.17
C GLU A 67 7.74 10.77 1.59
N VAL A 68 6.51 11.30 1.55
CA VAL A 68 6.21 12.71 1.83
C VAL A 68 5.63 12.94 3.22
N ILE A 69 5.30 11.89 3.96
CA ILE A 69 4.88 11.99 5.35
C ILE A 69 6.09 12.39 6.22
N PRO A 70 5.98 13.47 7.02
CA PRO A 70 7.02 13.84 7.97
C PRO A 70 7.30 12.72 8.99
N ASP A 71 8.59 12.51 9.32
CA ASP A 71 9.00 11.44 10.22
C ASP A 71 8.41 11.57 11.62
N GLU A 72 8.11 12.78 12.06
CA GLU A 72 7.45 13.05 13.35
C GLU A 72 6.07 12.40 13.50
N PHE A 73 5.39 12.10 12.36
CA PHE A 73 4.10 11.43 12.34
C PHE A 73 4.22 9.91 12.18
N LYS A 74 5.38 9.39 11.78
CA LYS A 74 5.64 7.96 11.57
C LYS A 74 5.86 7.22 12.90
N THR A 75 4.86 7.25 13.75
CA THR A 75 4.88 6.64 15.08
C THR A 75 4.34 5.21 15.06
N PRO A 76 4.56 4.38 16.11
CA PRO A 76 3.95 3.04 16.20
C PRO A 76 2.43 3.05 15.99
N ASP A 77 1.73 4.03 16.56
CA ASP A 77 0.28 4.18 16.41
C ASP A 77 -0.12 4.49 14.96
N PHE A 78 0.72 5.26 14.23
CA PHE A 78 0.50 5.55 12.82
C PHE A 78 0.53 4.26 11.99
N TYR A 79 1.54 3.42 12.19
CA TYR A 79 1.67 2.14 11.49
C TYR A 79 0.56 1.17 11.88
N ALA A 80 0.18 1.11 13.17
CA ALA A 80 -0.91 0.27 13.64
C ALA A 80 -2.26 0.63 12.97
N GLU A 81 -2.56 1.92 12.83
CA GLU A 81 -3.79 2.37 12.16
C GLU A 81 -3.78 2.06 10.67
N ILE A 82 -2.66 2.24 9.96
CA ILE A 82 -2.52 1.88 8.55
C ILE A 82 -2.75 0.38 8.35
N ILE A 83 -2.10 -0.46 9.16
CA ILE A 83 -2.24 -1.92 9.09
C ILE A 83 -3.68 -2.34 9.37
N LYS A 84 -4.34 -1.74 10.36
CA LYS A 84 -5.73 -2.00 10.72
C LYS A 84 -6.68 -1.73 9.55
N HIS A 85 -6.47 -0.66 8.80
CA HIS A 85 -7.25 -0.35 7.61
C HIS A 85 -7.02 -1.33 6.45
N GLY A 86 -5.90 -2.06 6.44
CA GLY A 86 -5.60 -3.07 5.43
C GLY A 86 -5.11 -2.53 4.09
N GLU A 87 -5.02 -1.23 3.95
CA GLU A 87 -4.56 -0.54 2.76
C GLU A 87 -3.10 -0.11 2.94
N PHE A 88 -2.14 -1.05 2.85
CA PHE A 88 -0.72 -0.75 3.04
C PHE A 88 0.16 -1.57 2.09
N TYR A 89 1.38 -1.09 1.89
CA TYR A 89 2.47 -1.85 1.28
C TYR A 89 3.45 -2.28 2.38
N PRO A 90 3.78 -3.58 2.51
CA PRO A 90 4.70 -4.05 3.55
C PRO A 90 6.04 -3.34 3.57
N LYS A 91 6.57 -2.93 2.40
CA LYS A 91 7.82 -2.17 2.27
C LYS A 91 7.79 -0.79 2.94
N ASP A 92 6.58 -0.23 3.14
CA ASP A 92 6.39 1.08 3.77
C ASP A 92 6.32 0.98 5.30
N ILE A 93 6.21 -0.24 5.82
CA ILE A 93 6.05 -0.52 7.26
C ILE A 93 7.36 -1.11 7.79
N PRO A 94 7.97 -0.55 8.84
CA PRO A 94 9.10 -1.19 9.51
C PRO A 94 8.75 -2.60 9.99
N ASN A 95 9.70 -3.55 9.84
CA ASN A 95 9.46 -4.96 10.14
C ASN A 95 8.97 -5.23 11.57
N GLU A 96 9.36 -4.39 12.52
CA GLU A 96 8.96 -4.47 13.93
C GLU A 96 7.47 -4.20 14.17
N TYR A 97 6.78 -3.55 13.24
CA TYR A 97 5.33 -3.30 13.29
C TYR A 97 4.52 -4.24 12.40
N LEU A 98 5.18 -5.01 11.52
CA LEU A 98 4.52 -6.02 10.71
C LEU A 98 4.17 -7.24 11.56
N THR A 99 2.97 -7.78 11.37
CA THR A 99 2.52 -9.02 11.98
C THR A 99 2.25 -10.08 10.91
N GLU A 100 2.32 -11.35 11.30
CA GLU A 100 1.97 -12.47 10.43
C GLU A 100 0.55 -12.30 9.85
N GLU A 101 -0.43 -11.93 10.69
CA GLU A 101 -1.82 -11.71 10.26
C GLU A 101 -1.93 -10.59 9.22
N ALA A 102 -1.20 -9.48 9.42
CA ALA A 102 -1.19 -8.37 8.47
C ALA A 102 -0.63 -8.81 7.11
N LEU A 103 0.45 -9.58 7.11
CA LEU A 103 1.05 -10.09 5.88
C LEU A 103 0.21 -11.15 5.19
N ILE A 104 -0.42 -12.08 5.93
CA ILE A 104 -1.38 -13.04 5.38
C ILE A 104 -2.49 -12.29 4.64
N ARG A 105 -3.06 -11.26 5.27
CA ARG A 105 -4.09 -10.42 4.65
C ARG A 105 -3.59 -9.69 3.40
N TYR A 106 -2.35 -9.17 3.44
CA TYR A 106 -1.74 -8.51 2.29
C TYR A 106 -1.51 -9.48 1.12
N VAL A 107 -0.87 -10.62 1.36
CA VAL A 107 -0.58 -11.61 0.31
C VAL A 107 -1.83 -12.24 -0.29
N SER A 108 -2.93 -12.28 0.47
CA SER A 108 -4.26 -12.72 -0.02
C SER A 108 -5.02 -11.61 -0.74
N SER A 109 -4.48 -10.41 -0.82
CA SER A 109 -5.11 -9.28 -1.51
C SER A 109 -4.68 -9.19 -2.97
N ASN A 110 -5.44 -8.40 -3.76
CA ASN A 110 -5.10 -8.10 -5.15
C ASN A 110 -3.88 -7.18 -5.30
N LYS A 111 -3.27 -6.72 -4.20
CA LYS A 111 -2.16 -5.76 -4.17
C LYS A 111 -0.79 -6.42 -4.12
N CYS A 112 -0.73 -7.69 -3.73
CA CYS A 112 0.50 -8.48 -3.79
C CYS A 112 0.69 -8.96 -5.23
N TYR A 113 1.72 -8.49 -5.90
CA TYR A 113 2.03 -8.83 -7.29
C TYR A 113 3.13 -9.88 -7.40
N GLY A 114 3.93 -10.07 -6.35
CA GLY A 114 5.02 -11.03 -6.39
C GLY A 114 5.78 -11.16 -5.07
N LEU A 115 6.75 -12.06 -5.09
CA LEU A 115 7.59 -12.35 -3.91
C LEU A 115 8.39 -11.11 -3.44
N ASP A 116 8.68 -10.18 -4.35
CA ASP A 116 9.42 -8.95 -4.03
C ASP A 116 8.61 -7.96 -3.17
N ASP A 117 7.29 -8.15 -3.10
CA ASP A 117 6.43 -7.36 -2.23
C ASP A 117 6.46 -7.82 -0.76
N ILE A 118 7.02 -9.01 -0.50
CA ILE A 118 7.18 -9.58 0.85
C ILE A 118 8.55 -9.18 1.38
N PRO A 119 8.65 -8.52 2.55
CA PRO A 119 9.94 -8.18 3.14
C PRO A 119 10.77 -9.43 3.47
N ASP A 120 12.10 -9.35 3.28
CA ASP A 120 13.01 -10.50 3.41
C ASP A 120 12.89 -11.30 4.72
N PRO A 121 12.74 -10.68 5.91
CA PRO A 121 12.56 -11.44 7.14
C PRO A 121 11.34 -12.36 7.13
N TRP A 122 10.30 -11.99 6.36
CA TRP A 122 9.05 -12.73 6.28
C TRP A 122 9.01 -13.79 5.19
N LYS A 123 9.96 -13.77 4.27
CA LYS A 123 10.12 -14.82 3.23
C LYS A 123 10.52 -16.18 3.81
N THR A 124 10.92 -16.23 5.08
CA THR A 124 11.18 -17.48 5.82
C THR A 124 10.01 -17.95 6.67
N ASN A 125 8.96 -17.14 6.80
CA ASN A 125 7.77 -17.52 7.56
C ASN A 125 6.93 -18.53 6.75
N PRO A 126 6.76 -19.77 7.24
CA PRO A 126 6.11 -20.83 6.47
C PRO A 126 4.63 -20.55 6.21
N VAL A 127 3.94 -19.85 7.11
CA VAL A 127 2.51 -19.55 6.97
C VAL A 127 2.31 -18.48 5.91
N VAL A 128 3.10 -17.39 5.95
CA VAL A 128 3.07 -16.32 4.96
C VAL A 128 3.40 -16.86 3.57
N MET A 129 4.45 -17.69 3.47
CA MET A 129 4.89 -18.26 2.20
C MET A 129 3.91 -19.28 1.63
N LYS A 130 3.29 -20.10 2.48
CA LYS A 130 2.23 -21.00 2.05
C LYS A 130 1.04 -20.22 1.51
N THR A 131 0.56 -19.22 2.25
CA THR A 131 -0.57 -18.38 1.83
C THR A 131 -0.26 -17.68 0.50
N PHE A 132 0.96 -17.14 0.36
CA PHE A 132 1.41 -16.52 -0.90
C PHE A 132 1.36 -17.52 -2.06
N SER A 133 1.90 -18.73 -1.85
CA SER A 133 1.90 -19.78 -2.87
C SER A 133 0.48 -20.18 -3.27
N ASP A 134 -0.37 -20.46 -2.30
CA ASP A 134 -1.75 -20.89 -2.52
C ASP A 134 -2.54 -19.81 -3.30
N TYR A 135 -2.43 -18.56 -2.90
CA TYR A 135 -3.15 -17.44 -3.53
C TYR A 135 -2.65 -17.12 -4.94
N HIS A 136 -1.34 -17.17 -5.16
CA HIS A 136 -0.77 -16.86 -6.47
C HIS A 136 -0.89 -18.03 -7.45
N ILE A 137 -0.86 -19.29 -6.99
CA ILE A 137 -1.13 -20.45 -7.84
C ILE A 137 -2.54 -20.36 -8.40
N ASP A 138 -3.55 -20.15 -7.55
CA ASP A 138 -4.95 -20.06 -7.98
C ASP A 138 -5.19 -18.89 -8.95
N ARG A 139 -4.47 -17.80 -8.79
CA ARG A 139 -4.61 -16.60 -9.64
C ARG A 139 -4.01 -16.79 -11.03
N TYR A 140 -3.01 -17.66 -11.19
CA TYR A 140 -2.35 -17.94 -12.46
C TYR A 140 -2.88 -19.19 -13.17
N VAL A 141 -3.71 -20.00 -12.52
CA VAL A 141 -4.27 -21.25 -13.06
C VAL A 141 -5.55 -21.01 -13.92
N TYR A 142 -6.15 -19.81 -13.90
CA TYR A 142 -7.34 -19.48 -14.67
C TYR A 142 -7.20 -18.24 -15.57
N PRO A 143 -6.37 -18.29 -16.60
CA PRO A 143 -6.59 -17.47 -17.76
C PRO A 143 -6.77 -18.34 -19.00
N ASP A 144 -7.42 -17.75 -20.03
CA ASP A 144 -7.65 -18.31 -21.35
C ASP A 144 -6.48 -19.17 -21.86
N GLU A 145 -6.78 -20.25 -22.60
CA GLU A 145 -5.82 -21.31 -23.01
C GLU A 145 -4.49 -20.81 -23.61
N GLU A 146 -4.45 -19.60 -24.17
CA GLU A 146 -3.26 -19.00 -24.78
C GLU A 146 -2.23 -18.44 -23.76
N HIS A 147 -2.67 -18.20 -22.52
CA HIS A 147 -1.79 -17.71 -21.42
C HIS A 147 -1.41 -18.80 -20.42
N SER A 148 -1.99 -20.00 -20.52
CA SER A 148 -1.85 -21.07 -19.52
C SER A 148 -0.43 -21.62 -19.41
N GLU A 149 0.29 -21.83 -20.53
CA GLU A 149 1.67 -22.34 -20.48
C GLU A 149 2.64 -21.37 -19.83
N ARG A 150 2.53 -20.06 -20.16
CA ARG A 150 3.39 -19.03 -19.54
C ARG A 150 3.04 -18.77 -18.08
N ALA A 151 1.78 -18.96 -17.70
CA ALA A 151 1.34 -18.85 -16.31
C ALA A 151 1.80 -20.04 -15.48
N CYS A 152 1.71 -21.27 -16.01
CA CYS A 152 2.25 -22.46 -15.39
C CYS A 152 3.78 -22.40 -15.22
N GLU A 153 4.52 -21.95 -16.24
CA GLU A 153 5.97 -21.75 -16.14
C GLU A 153 6.37 -20.69 -15.08
N ARG A 154 5.55 -19.62 -14.94
CA ARG A 154 5.77 -18.61 -13.90
C ARG A 154 5.42 -19.15 -12.51
N ALA A 155 4.31 -19.87 -12.36
CA ALA A 155 3.91 -20.51 -11.11
C ALA A 155 4.93 -21.56 -10.66
N GLU A 156 5.46 -22.38 -11.59
CA GLU A 156 6.56 -23.29 -11.31
C GLU A 156 7.84 -22.58 -10.89
N LYS A 157 8.20 -21.47 -11.56
CA LYS A 157 9.38 -20.67 -11.19
C LYS A 157 9.22 -20.00 -9.82
N ILE A 158 8.03 -19.52 -9.49
CA ILE A 158 7.73 -18.93 -8.18
C ILE A 158 7.73 -20.03 -7.12
N GLY A 159 7.07 -21.15 -7.36
CA GLY A 159 7.06 -22.31 -6.47
C GLY A 159 8.45 -22.90 -6.24
N LYS A 160 9.25 -23.06 -7.31
CA LYS A 160 10.64 -23.53 -7.21
C LYS A 160 11.53 -22.56 -6.45
N ARG A 161 11.48 -21.26 -6.75
CA ARG A 161 12.26 -20.23 -6.03
C ARG A 161 11.88 -20.14 -4.55
N SER A 162 10.59 -20.24 -4.22
CA SER A 162 10.12 -20.23 -2.83
C SER A 162 10.59 -21.50 -2.10
N LEU A 163 10.50 -22.66 -2.73
CA LEU A 163 11.02 -23.93 -2.20
C LEU A 163 12.54 -23.93 -2.07
N GLU A 164 13.27 -23.50 -3.09
CA GLU A 164 14.73 -23.39 -3.08
C GLU A 164 15.21 -22.43 -2.00
N TYR A 165 14.53 -21.28 -1.82
CA TYR A 165 14.83 -20.32 -0.76
C TYR A 165 14.60 -20.93 0.63
N ILE A 166 13.46 -21.61 0.84
CA ILE A 166 13.15 -22.30 2.10
C ILE A 166 14.17 -23.41 2.36
N LEU A 167 14.45 -24.25 1.37
CA LEU A 167 15.42 -25.35 1.50
C LEU A 167 16.84 -24.84 1.76
N SER A 168 17.29 -23.78 1.07
CA SER A 168 18.60 -23.16 1.30
C SER A 168 18.80 -22.63 2.73
N LYS A 169 17.70 -22.34 3.44
CA LYS A 169 17.74 -21.90 4.83
C LYS A 169 17.63 -23.05 5.84
N CYS A 170 17.06 -24.18 5.43
CA CYS A 170 16.97 -25.39 6.27
C CYS A 170 18.27 -26.22 6.25
N GLU A 171 19.14 -26.06 5.26
CA GLU A 171 20.44 -26.76 5.17
C GLU A 171 21.57 -26.13 5.99
N ILE A 172 21.29 -25.02 6.73
CA ILE A 172 22.26 -24.28 7.56
C ILE A 172 22.09 -24.63 9.06
N GLN A 173 21.62 -25.83 9.40
CA GLN A 173 21.70 -26.34 10.79
C GLN A 173 22.62 -27.54 10.87
#